data_328a24564f6fb6c3c1edfdf528cb6327
#
_entry.id   328a24564f6fb6c3c1edfdf528cb6327
#
_cell.length_a   1.000
_cell.length_b   1.000
_cell.length_c   1.000
_cell.angle_alpha   90.00
_cell.angle_beta   90.00
_cell.angle_gamma   90.00
#
_symmetry.space_group_name_H-M   'P 1'
#
loop_
_entity.id
_entity.type
_entity.pdbx_description
1 polymer ?
#
loop_
_entity_poly.entity_id
_entity_poly.type
_entity_poly.pdbx_seq_one_letter_code
_entity_poly.pdbx_strand_id
1 'polypeptide(L)'
;MAIAAKNQHIDNNTSIDHAVPNCTSNELFKYVLDDQSIGAFAGLVLVRPDAQHTNSQQTNRNLCATRDARMYTQPQLEIYADDVKCSHGATVGQLDENALFYMRSRGINEKEARLLLMFAFVNEVLFSFCRDLFSNSNGSRLLLSLPVEQSVPCFLSPR
;
A
#
# COMPACT_ATOMS: atom_id res chain seq x y z
N MET A 1 -5.07 -0.43 1.18
CA MET A 1 -4.91 -0.81 2.60
C MET A 1 -5.82 -1.99 2.90
N ALA A 2 -5.33 -2.99 3.65
CA ALA A 2 -6.09 -4.16 4.06
C ALA A 2 -5.92 -4.42 5.56
N ILE A 3 -6.98 -4.84 6.22
CA ILE A 3 -6.97 -5.22 7.64
C ILE A 3 -7.65 -6.57 7.76
N ALA A 4 -6.97 -7.55 8.33
CA ALA A 4 -7.49 -8.89 8.55
C ALA A 4 -7.25 -9.35 10.00
N ALA A 5 -8.20 -10.13 10.51
CA ALA A 5 -8.13 -10.72 11.84
C ALA A 5 -8.74 -12.13 11.84
N LYS A 6 -8.59 -12.84 12.92
CA LYS A 6 -9.03 -14.25 13.05
C LYS A 6 -8.34 -15.14 12.00
N ASN A 7 -9.09 -15.91 11.24
CA ASN A 7 -8.60 -16.81 10.20
C ASN A 7 -8.87 -16.25 8.79
N GLN A 8 -8.93 -14.92 8.63
CA GLN A 8 -9.16 -14.30 7.34
C GLN A 8 -7.94 -14.41 6.44
N HIS A 9 -8.20 -14.59 5.15
CA HIS A 9 -7.18 -14.55 4.11
C HIS A 9 -7.52 -13.40 3.16
N ILE A 10 -6.54 -12.51 2.92
CA ILE A 10 -6.66 -11.40 1.98
C ILE A 10 -5.53 -11.52 0.97
N ASP A 11 -5.89 -11.59 -0.30
CA ASP A 11 -4.96 -11.62 -1.41
C ASP A 11 -5.23 -10.44 -2.35
N ASN A 12 -4.18 -9.69 -2.71
CA ASN A 12 -4.25 -8.59 -3.66
C ASN A 12 -3.17 -8.77 -4.73
N ASN A 13 -3.62 -8.80 -5.97
CA ASN A 13 -2.78 -8.78 -7.15
C ASN A 13 -2.96 -7.45 -7.88
N THR A 14 -1.86 -6.77 -8.19
CA THR A 14 -1.86 -5.52 -8.95
C THR A 14 -0.94 -5.62 -10.14
N SER A 15 -1.31 -4.95 -11.24
CA SER A 15 -0.47 -4.83 -12.41
C SER A 15 -0.56 -3.41 -12.95
N ILE A 16 0.59 -2.73 -13.05
CA ILE A 16 0.71 -1.42 -13.67
C ILE A 16 1.53 -1.58 -14.94
N ASP A 17 0.98 -1.18 -16.07
CA ASP A 17 1.63 -1.22 -17.39
C ASP A 17 1.90 0.20 -17.88
N HIS A 18 3.17 0.59 -17.90
CA HIS A 18 3.64 1.84 -18.47
C HIS A 18 3.95 1.64 -19.94
N ALA A 19 3.01 2.08 -20.81
CA ALA A 19 3.06 1.85 -22.26
C ALA A 19 3.57 3.05 -23.05
N VAL A 20 3.62 4.25 -22.43
CA VAL A 20 4.01 5.50 -23.08
C VAL A 20 5.07 6.23 -22.25
N PRO A 21 5.88 7.13 -22.86
CA PRO A 21 6.91 7.86 -22.13
C PRO A 21 6.34 8.88 -21.12
N ASN A 22 7.18 9.30 -20.18
CA ASN A 22 6.90 10.29 -19.14
C ASN A 22 5.77 9.88 -18.18
N CYS A 23 5.60 8.61 -17.92
CA CYS A 23 4.62 8.11 -16.96
C CYS A 23 5.13 8.22 -15.51
N THR A 24 4.20 8.40 -14.58
CA THR A 24 4.50 8.37 -13.14
C THR A 24 3.48 7.50 -12.43
N SER A 25 3.95 6.60 -11.55
CA SER A 25 3.10 5.84 -10.66
C SER A 25 3.68 5.77 -9.25
N ASN A 26 2.79 5.77 -8.26
CA ASN A 26 3.17 5.59 -6.86
C ASN A 26 2.13 4.70 -6.17
N GLU A 27 2.53 3.47 -5.88
CA GLU A 27 1.70 2.51 -5.15
C GLU A 27 2.13 2.42 -3.69
N LEU A 28 1.18 2.58 -2.79
CA LEU A 28 1.38 2.33 -1.37
C LEU A 28 0.34 1.32 -0.86
N PHE A 29 0.80 0.11 -0.59
CA PHE A 29 0.01 -0.93 0.06
C PHE A 29 0.42 -1.11 1.50
N LYS A 30 -0.55 -1.14 2.40
CA LYS A 30 -0.36 -1.46 3.82
C LYS A 30 -1.32 -2.53 4.28
N TYR A 31 -0.79 -3.51 5.00
CA TYR A 31 -1.57 -4.57 5.64
C TYR A 31 -1.39 -4.50 7.16
N VAL A 32 -2.48 -4.70 7.88
CA VAL A 32 -2.47 -5.00 9.30
C VAL A 32 -3.12 -6.36 9.48
N LEU A 33 -2.34 -7.30 9.98
CA LEU A 33 -2.75 -8.70 10.14
C LEU A 33 -2.70 -9.05 11.62
N ASP A 34 -3.83 -9.54 12.14
CA ASP A 34 -3.97 -9.93 13.53
C ASP A 34 -4.43 -11.40 13.63
N ASP A 35 -4.32 -11.96 14.83
CA ASP A 35 -4.62 -13.37 15.14
C ASP A 35 -3.86 -14.35 14.23
N GLN A 36 -4.57 -15.20 13.49
CA GLN A 36 -4.04 -16.20 12.55
C GLN A 36 -4.32 -15.82 11.09
N SER A 37 -4.49 -14.51 10.83
CA SER A 37 -4.80 -14.05 9.49
C SER A 37 -3.61 -14.16 8.54
N ILE A 38 -3.91 -14.29 7.25
CA ILE A 38 -2.93 -14.41 6.18
C ILE A 38 -3.16 -13.29 5.18
N GLY A 39 -2.10 -12.56 4.88
CA GLY A 39 -2.07 -11.59 3.78
C GLY A 39 -1.19 -12.08 2.65
N ALA A 40 -1.60 -11.84 1.42
CA ALA A 40 -0.77 -12.02 0.24
C ALA A 40 -0.83 -10.75 -0.61
N PHE A 41 0.32 -10.36 -1.15
CA PHE A 41 0.45 -9.26 -2.09
C PHE A 41 1.39 -9.66 -3.22
N ALA A 42 0.90 -9.56 -4.45
CA ALA A 42 1.71 -9.65 -5.65
C ALA A 42 1.48 -8.39 -6.49
N GLY A 43 2.55 -7.65 -6.79
CA GLY A 43 2.47 -6.42 -7.54
C GLY A 43 3.46 -6.42 -8.68
N LEU A 44 2.98 -6.31 -9.93
CA LEU A 44 3.80 -6.19 -11.12
C LEU A 44 3.78 -4.75 -11.62
N VAL A 45 4.95 -4.19 -11.83
CA VAL A 45 5.14 -2.95 -12.61
C VAL A 45 5.89 -3.30 -13.88
N LEU A 46 5.21 -3.16 -15.01
CA LEU A 46 5.76 -3.38 -16.34
C LEU A 46 6.08 -2.03 -17.00
N VAL A 47 7.31 -1.85 -17.47
CA VAL A 47 7.72 -0.66 -18.21
C VAL A 47 8.16 -1.10 -19.61
N ARG A 48 7.35 -0.73 -20.62
CA ARG A 48 7.60 -1.12 -22.02
C ARG A 48 8.81 -0.38 -22.61
N PRO A 49 9.43 -0.88 -23.70
CA PRO A 49 10.62 -0.28 -24.28
C PRO A 49 10.49 1.22 -24.60
N ASP A 50 9.32 1.65 -25.09
CA ASP A 50 9.06 3.03 -25.47
C ASP A 50 8.65 3.93 -24.28
N ALA A 51 8.46 3.38 -23.08
CA ALA A 51 8.04 4.10 -21.90
C ALA A 51 9.22 4.80 -21.20
N GLN A 52 10.02 5.53 -21.95
CA GLN A 52 11.16 6.29 -21.44
C GLN A 52 10.73 7.39 -20.46
N HIS A 53 11.63 7.78 -19.56
CA HIS A 53 11.40 8.79 -18.50
C HIS A 53 10.28 8.42 -17.53
N THR A 54 9.97 7.13 -17.41
CA THR A 54 9.01 6.65 -16.41
C THR A 54 9.59 6.74 -15.01
N ASN A 55 8.78 7.22 -14.05
CA ASN A 55 9.10 7.24 -12.63
C ASN A 55 8.06 6.43 -11.87
N SER A 56 8.44 5.25 -11.38
CA SER A 56 7.55 4.31 -10.70
C SER A 56 8.07 3.93 -9.32
N GLN A 57 7.22 4.01 -8.33
CA GLN A 57 7.52 3.56 -6.98
C GLN A 57 6.41 2.64 -6.47
N GLN A 58 6.77 1.42 -6.07
CA GLN A 58 5.86 0.47 -5.45
C GLN A 58 6.33 0.19 -4.02
N THR A 59 5.48 0.45 -3.04
CA THR A 59 5.78 0.26 -1.63
C THR A 59 4.72 -0.62 -0.98
N ASN A 60 5.16 -1.74 -0.39
CA ASN A 60 4.31 -2.63 0.40
C ASN A 60 4.85 -2.70 1.83
N ARG A 61 4.08 -2.21 2.79
CA ARG A 61 4.41 -2.22 4.22
C ARG A 61 3.38 -3.00 5.00
N ASN A 62 3.84 -3.97 5.78
CA ASN A 62 2.97 -4.93 6.43
C ASN A 62 3.29 -5.01 7.92
N LEU A 63 2.26 -5.01 8.73
CA LEU A 63 2.32 -5.13 10.18
C LEU A 63 1.59 -6.42 10.60
N CYS A 64 2.33 -7.37 11.13
CA CYS A 64 1.79 -8.55 11.82
C CYS A 64 1.66 -8.21 13.30
N ALA A 65 0.42 -8.00 13.77
CA ALA A 65 0.15 -7.63 15.15
C ALA A 65 0.33 -8.82 16.11
N THR A 66 0.23 -10.04 15.61
CA THR A 66 0.47 -11.29 16.34
C THR A 66 1.56 -12.13 15.67
N ARG A 67 2.09 -13.11 16.41
CA ARG A 67 3.13 -14.03 15.90
C ARG A 67 2.57 -15.08 14.92
N ASP A 68 1.28 -15.33 14.98
CA ASP A 68 0.61 -16.34 14.14
C ASP A 68 0.13 -15.75 12.81
N ALA A 69 0.05 -14.43 12.71
CA ALA A 69 -0.25 -13.73 11.47
C ALA A 69 0.89 -13.90 10.46
N ARG A 70 0.54 -14.09 9.19
CA ARG A 70 1.51 -14.35 8.12
C ARG A 70 1.30 -13.40 6.96
N MET A 71 2.39 -12.89 6.40
CA MET A 71 2.38 -12.07 5.20
C MET A 71 3.30 -12.65 4.13
N TYR A 72 2.74 -12.83 2.94
CA TYR A 72 3.48 -13.18 1.72
C TYR A 72 3.47 -11.96 0.81
N THR A 73 4.65 -11.48 0.43
CA THR A 73 4.77 -10.29 -0.44
C THR A 73 5.75 -10.55 -1.57
N GLN A 74 5.30 -10.29 -2.79
CA GLN A 74 6.05 -10.53 -4.02
C GLN A 74 5.91 -9.32 -4.97
N PRO A 75 6.60 -8.21 -4.69
CA PRO A 75 6.69 -7.12 -5.66
C PRO A 75 7.61 -7.50 -6.81
N GLN A 76 7.23 -7.14 -8.05
CA GLN A 76 7.98 -7.44 -9.27
C GLN A 76 8.12 -6.19 -10.13
N LEU A 77 9.29 -6.04 -10.76
CA LEU A 77 9.56 -5.02 -11.76
C LEU A 77 10.04 -5.69 -13.04
N GLU A 78 9.38 -5.40 -14.15
CA GLU A 78 9.80 -5.77 -15.49
C GLU A 78 10.07 -4.50 -16.30
N ILE A 79 11.34 -4.19 -16.53
CA ILE A 79 11.76 -2.92 -17.12
C ILE A 79 12.47 -3.20 -18.42
N TYR A 80 11.92 -2.68 -19.52
CA TYR A 80 12.45 -2.81 -20.86
C TYR A 80 12.90 -1.47 -21.46
N ALA A 81 12.76 -0.36 -20.74
CA ALA A 81 13.24 0.96 -21.11
C ALA A 81 14.54 1.30 -20.37
N ASP A 82 15.42 2.11 -20.98
CA ASP A 82 16.76 2.40 -20.47
C ASP A 82 16.80 3.61 -19.52
N ASP A 83 16.07 4.67 -19.83
CA ASP A 83 16.06 5.91 -19.04
C ASP A 83 14.81 6.02 -18.17
N VAL A 84 14.82 5.32 -17.05
CA VAL A 84 13.71 5.27 -16.10
C VAL A 84 14.17 5.29 -14.64
N LYS A 85 13.28 5.66 -13.74
CA LYS A 85 13.47 5.62 -12.28
C LYS A 85 12.40 4.74 -11.68
N CYS A 86 12.69 3.47 -11.50
CA CYS A 86 11.74 2.51 -10.95
C CYS A 86 12.30 1.87 -9.70
N SER A 87 11.46 1.76 -8.68
CA SER A 87 11.82 1.13 -7.43
C SER A 87 10.65 0.35 -6.84
N HIS A 88 10.96 -0.72 -6.14
CA HIS A 88 10.00 -1.38 -5.28
C HIS A 88 10.60 -1.66 -3.90
N GLY A 89 9.73 -1.83 -2.90
CA GLY A 89 10.13 -2.21 -1.56
C GLY A 89 9.02 -2.91 -0.83
N ALA A 90 9.37 -3.96 -0.08
CA ALA A 90 8.45 -4.65 0.79
C ALA A 90 9.05 -4.79 2.18
N THR A 91 8.23 -4.59 3.20
CA THR A 91 8.60 -4.79 4.59
C THR A 91 7.52 -5.55 5.34
N VAL A 92 7.94 -6.43 6.21
CA VAL A 92 7.06 -7.11 7.16
C VAL A 92 7.64 -6.89 8.56
N GLY A 93 6.85 -6.27 9.42
CA GLY A 93 7.24 -5.96 10.79
C GLY A 93 6.22 -6.43 11.81
N GLN A 94 6.58 -6.31 13.07
CA GLN A 94 5.70 -6.55 14.23
C GLN A 94 5.49 -5.24 14.98
N LEU A 95 4.56 -5.25 15.94
CA LEU A 95 4.39 -4.11 16.85
C LEU A 95 5.67 -3.89 17.67
N ASP A 96 6.03 -2.61 17.83
CA ASP A 96 7.17 -2.23 18.66
C ASP A 96 6.85 -2.46 20.14
N GLU A 97 7.47 -3.48 20.72
CA GLU A 97 7.29 -3.86 22.13
C GLU A 97 7.76 -2.74 23.08
N ASN A 98 8.75 -1.94 22.71
CA ASN A 98 9.20 -0.82 23.54
C ASN A 98 8.15 0.29 23.57
N ALA A 99 7.57 0.61 22.40
CA ALA A 99 6.47 1.56 22.31
C ALA A 99 5.26 1.07 23.10
N LEU A 100 4.91 -0.22 23.00
CA LEU A 100 3.83 -0.83 23.74
C LEU A 100 4.09 -0.76 25.26
N PHE A 101 5.29 -1.11 25.71
CA PHE A 101 5.70 -1.00 27.11
C PHE A 101 5.59 0.45 27.62
N TYR A 102 6.09 1.41 26.84
CA TYR A 102 6.03 2.83 27.20
C TYR A 102 4.58 3.31 27.37
N MET A 103 3.68 2.97 26.46
CA MET A 103 2.27 3.35 26.55
C MET A 103 1.60 2.73 27.78
N ARG A 104 1.89 1.47 28.07
CA ARG A 104 1.38 0.78 29.28
C ARG A 104 1.90 1.41 30.58
N SER A 105 3.17 1.81 30.62
CA SER A 105 3.74 2.51 31.77
C SER A 105 3.10 3.87 32.06
N ARG A 106 2.41 4.45 31.07
CA ARG A 106 1.63 5.69 31.17
C ARG A 106 0.15 5.46 31.49
N GLY A 107 -0.25 4.21 31.78
CA GLY A 107 -1.60 3.87 32.20
C GLY A 107 -2.56 3.51 31.06
N ILE A 108 -2.08 3.43 29.81
CA ILE A 108 -2.89 2.95 28.68
C ILE A 108 -2.95 1.43 28.77
N ASN A 109 -4.15 0.85 28.69
CA ASN A 109 -4.25 -0.61 28.72
C ASN A 109 -3.68 -1.24 27.43
N GLU A 110 -3.30 -2.51 27.52
CA GLU A 110 -2.59 -3.18 26.41
C GLU A 110 -3.40 -3.21 25.11
N LYS A 111 -4.71 -3.43 25.19
CA LYS A 111 -5.58 -3.47 24.00
C LYS A 111 -5.65 -2.12 23.31
N GLU A 112 -5.80 -1.05 24.07
CA GLU A 112 -5.82 0.31 23.55
C GLU A 112 -4.47 0.72 22.96
N ALA A 113 -3.37 0.37 23.64
CA ALA A 113 -2.03 0.65 23.16
C ALA A 113 -1.76 -0.05 21.82
N ARG A 114 -2.14 -1.32 21.67
CA ARG A 114 -2.06 -2.05 20.39
C ARG A 114 -2.88 -1.38 19.30
N LEU A 115 -4.12 -1.03 19.57
CA LEU A 115 -4.99 -0.32 18.62
C LEU A 115 -4.40 1.01 18.17
N LEU A 116 -3.85 1.80 19.10
CA LEU A 116 -3.22 3.08 18.78
C LEU A 116 -1.99 2.91 17.87
N LEU A 117 -1.16 1.91 18.13
CA LEU A 117 0.01 1.62 17.28
C LEU A 117 -0.41 1.15 15.87
N MET A 118 -1.42 0.26 15.78
CA MET A 118 -1.96 -0.17 14.50
C MET A 118 -2.58 1.01 13.73
N PHE A 119 -3.33 1.87 14.41
CA PHE A 119 -3.91 3.07 13.82
C PHE A 119 -2.83 4.04 13.33
N ALA A 120 -1.79 4.28 14.12
CA ALA A 120 -0.66 5.11 13.72
C ALA A 120 0.02 4.57 12.44
N PHE A 121 0.17 3.25 12.33
CA PHE A 121 0.75 2.61 11.16
C PHE A 121 -0.09 2.84 9.88
N VAL A 122 -1.42 2.74 9.97
CA VAL A 122 -2.30 2.92 8.79
C VAL A 122 -2.56 4.39 8.46
N ASN A 123 -2.35 5.28 9.41
CA ASN A 123 -2.72 6.69 9.29
C ASN A 123 -2.04 7.41 8.11
N GLU A 124 -0.85 7.02 7.72
CA GLU A 124 -0.16 7.53 6.53
C GLU A 124 -1.01 7.37 5.25
N VAL A 125 -1.67 6.21 5.08
CA VAL A 125 -2.55 5.97 3.94
C VAL A 125 -3.80 6.83 4.02
N LEU A 126 -4.38 6.96 5.21
CA LEU A 126 -5.57 7.78 5.42
C LEU A 126 -5.30 9.25 5.13
N PHE A 127 -4.16 9.78 5.57
CA PHE A 127 -3.76 11.15 5.27
C PHE A 127 -3.47 11.38 3.79
N SER A 128 -2.81 10.44 3.12
CA SER A 128 -2.59 10.52 1.68
C SER A 128 -3.92 10.59 0.94
N PHE A 129 -4.85 9.70 1.26
CA PHE A 129 -6.19 9.68 0.68
C PHE A 129 -6.96 10.98 0.93
N CYS A 130 -6.96 11.48 2.16
CA CYS A 130 -7.60 12.76 2.49
C CYS A 130 -6.97 13.92 1.71
N ARG A 131 -5.64 13.99 1.62
CA ARG A 131 -4.96 15.03 0.86
C ARG A 131 -5.36 15.05 -0.60
N ASP A 132 -5.44 13.86 -1.24
CA ASP A 132 -5.81 13.75 -2.64
C ASP A 132 -7.28 14.13 -2.87
N LEU A 133 -8.16 13.82 -1.92
CA LEU A 133 -9.55 14.27 -1.94
C LEU A 133 -9.68 15.79 -1.88
N PHE A 134 -8.91 16.44 -1.00
CA PHE A 134 -8.97 17.90 -0.84
C PHE A 134 -8.24 18.64 -1.96
N SER A 135 -7.21 18.08 -2.57
CA SER A 135 -6.54 18.70 -3.71
C SER A 135 -7.37 18.66 -4.99
N ASN A 136 -8.23 17.67 -5.15
CA ASN A 136 -9.13 17.51 -6.28
C ASN A 136 -10.50 18.21 -6.09
N SER A 137 -10.77 18.88 -4.97
CA SER A 137 -12.05 19.49 -4.65
C SER A 137 -12.32 20.84 -5.33
N ASN A 138 -11.61 21.21 -6.38
CA ASN A 138 -12.09 22.23 -7.31
C ASN A 138 -13.15 21.65 -8.25
N GLY A 139 -14.29 21.34 -7.68
CA GLY A 139 -15.57 21.14 -8.36
C GLY A 139 -15.83 19.75 -8.94
N SER A 140 -16.26 18.79 -8.13
CA SER A 140 -17.32 17.82 -8.48
C SER A 140 -17.52 16.81 -7.33
N ARG A 141 -18.78 16.57 -7.03
CA ARG A 141 -19.27 15.69 -5.96
C ARG A 141 -18.69 14.29 -6.03
N LEU A 142 -18.11 13.87 -4.91
CA LEU A 142 -17.68 12.50 -4.69
C LEU A 142 -18.87 11.56 -4.55
N LEU A 143 -18.95 10.59 -5.45
CA LEU A 143 -19.65 9.32 -5.21
C LEU A 143 -18.64 8.36 -4.55
N LEU A 144 -18.92 8.02 -3.31
CA LEU A 144 -18.28 6.89 -2.62
C LEU A 144 -18.64 5.60 -3.35
N SER A 145 -17.74 5.06 -4.16
CA SER A 145 -17.74 3.65 -4.53
C SER A 145 -16.32 3.12 -4.32
N LEU A 146 -16.14 2.39 -3.24
CA LEU A 146 -15.10 1.38 -3.12
C LEU A 146 -15.45 0.28 -4.13
N PRO A 147 -14.58 -0.42 -4.65
CA PRO A 147 -13.24 -0.49 -5.11
C PRO A 147 -13.00 -1.40 -6.28
N VAL A 148 -11.91 -2.08 -6.22
CA VAL A 148 -11.59 -3.36 -6.85
C VAL A 148 -11.56 -3.35 -8.38
N GLU A 149 -10.41 -3.71 -8.86
CA GLU A 149 -10.01 -3.85 -10.25
C GLU A 149 -9.75 -2.50 -10.97
N GLN A 150 -8.53 -2.04 -10.78
CA GLN A 150 -7.99 -1.04 -11.70
C GLN A 150 -6.80 -1.63 -12.46
N SER A 151 -7.11 -2.30 -13.56
CA SER A 151 -6.26 -2.18 -14.72
C SER A 151 -6.53 -0.79 -15.30
N VAL A 152 -5.71 0.18 -14.94
CA VAL A 152 -5.79 1.51 -15.57
C VAL A 152 -4.80 1.52 -16.73
N PRO A 153 -5.26 1.45 -17.99
CA PRO A 153 -4.40 1.85 -19.10
C PRO A 153 -4.21 3.36 -18.98
N CYS A 154 -2.95 3.80 -18.90
CA CYS A 154 -2.62 5.21 -19.04
C CYS A 154 -2.96 5.65 -20.47
N PHE A 155 -4.25 5.95 -20.73
CA PHE A 155 -4.69 6.64 -21.92
C PHE A 155 -4.64 8.14 -21.63
N LEU A 156 -3.52 8.78 -21.91
CA LEU A 156 -3.49 10.20 -22.12
C LEU A 156 -3.74 10.46 -23.60
N SER A 157 -4.93 10.99 -23.88
CA SER A 157 -5.27 11.56 -25.19
C SER A 157 -4.32 12.71 -25.54
N PRO A 158 -3.90 12.85 -26.80
CA PRO A 158 -3.05 13.96 -27.24
C PRO A 158 -3.88 15.23 -27.41
N ARG A 159 -3.44 16.30 -26.80
CA ARG A 159 -3.24 17.66 -27.35
C ARG A 159 -2.89 18.61 -26.26
#